data_16c6f22166c09ceaa0f938e5b4f50b2d
#
_entry.id   16c6f22166c09ceaa0f938e5b4f50b2d
#
_cell.length_a   1.000
_cell.length_b   1.000
_cell.length_c   1.000
_cell.angle_alpha   90.00
_cell.angle_beta   90.00
_cell.angle_gamma   90.00
#
_symmetry.space_group_name_H-M   'P 1'
#
loop_
_entity.id
_entity.type
_entity.pdbx_description
1 polymer ?
#
loop_
_entity_poly.entity_id
_entity_poly.type
_entity_poly.pdbx_seq_one_letter_code
_entity_poly.pdbx_strand_id
1 'polypeptide(L)'
;MFARYLLPFVLLAVTAVAPASARTPQDMVAVSILPGWRMADGTLMAALRFELAPGWKTYWRAPGEAGIPPRFDWRGSRNVGAIEVLWPTPQQTTTNGLRTIGYSHDLILPVRITPARTGEPVSLSGDLEIGVCSDICVPVETEVSLDLPLGDGDGDGGDRDPRIAAALAARPYTAAEAGVGQVNCRVAPVAGGMELTVEIEMAQMGAREMVVVESGDPELWVSQAETARAGVRISARTEIYHVDGRDFVLDRGALRFTVLTTGDAVDIQGCTEH
;
A
#
# COMPACT_ATOMS: atom_id res chain seq x y z
N MET A 1 -42.10 -23.12 -74.84
CA MET A 1 -40.94 -23.35 -74.02
C MET A 1 -40.67 -22.09 -73.20
N PHE A 2 -41.09 -22.05 -71.95
CA PHE A 2 -40.87 -20.92 -71.02
C PHE A 2 -39.81 -21.35 -69.98
N ALA A 3 -38.62 -20.75 -70.09
CA ALA A 3 -37.57 -20.94 -69.09
C ALA A 3 -37.80 -20.04 -67.88
N ARG A 4 -38.03 -20.64 -66.72
CA ARG A 4 -38.17 -19.95 -65.44
C ARG A 4 -36.77 -19.80 -64.85
N TYR A 5 -36.27 -18.55 -64.76
CA TYR A 5 -35.04 -18.18 -64.03
C TYR A 5 -35.39 -18.06 -62.54
N LEU A 6 -34.87 -18.96 -61.69
CA LEU A 6 -34.86 -18.86 -60.24
C LEU A 6 -33.65 -18.00 -59.83
N LEU A 7 -33.89 -16.78 -59.32
CA LEU A 7 -32.86 -16.00 -58.67
C LEU A 7 -32.63 -16.54 -57.25
N PRO A 8 -31.38 -16.83 -56.82
CA PRO A 8 -31.11 -17.16 -55.41
C PRO A 8 -31.15 -15.89 -54.55
N PHE A 9 -31.98 -15.90 -53.52
CA PHE A 9 -32.04 -14.87 -52.48
C PHE A 9 -30.85 -15.07 -51.52
N VAL A 10 -29.83 -14.26 -51.61
CA VAL A 10 -28.71 -14.25 -50.65
C VAL A 10 -29.16 -13.52 -49.39
N LEU A 11 -29.41 -14.26 -48.31
CA LEU A 11 -29.70 -13.70 -47.00
C LEU A 11 -28.41 -13.20 -46.36
N LEU A 12 -28.19 -11.87 -46.33
CA LEU A 12 -27.09 -11.24 -45.65
C LEU A 12 -27.39 -11.23 -44.13
N ALA A 13 -26.76 -12.14 -43.38
CA ALA A 13 -26.83 -12.14 -41.92
C ALA A 13 -26.01 -10.96 -41.37
N VAL A 14 -26.69 -9.91 -40.90
CA VAL A 14 -26.06 -8.80 -40.17
C VAL A 14 -25.78 -9.29 -38.77
N THR A 15 -24.53 -9.63 -38.47
CA THR A 15 -24.06 -9.89 -37.10
C THR A 15 -24.00 -8.58 -36.34
N ALA A 16 -24.89 -8.36 -35.39
CA ALA A 16 -24.84 -7.25 -34.44
C ALA A 16 -23.63 -7.46 -33.54
N VAL A 17 -22.57 -6.70 -33.75
CA VAL A 17 -21.45 -6.60 -32.80
C VAL A 17 -21.95 -5.78 -31.61
N ALA A 18 -22.18 -6.43 -30.47
CA ALA A 18 -22.46 -5.71 -29.23
C ALA A 18 -21.25 -4.83 -28.86
N PRO A 19 -21.43 -3.54 -28.51
CA PRO A 19 -20.34 -2.71 -28.07
C PRO A 19 -19.73 -3.32 -26.78
N ALA A 20 -18.43 -3.59 -26.78
CA ALA A 20 -17.71 -3.93 -25.59
C ALA A 20 -17.70 -2.67 -24.70
N SER A 21 -18.45 -2.68 -23.60
CA SER A 21 -18.39 -1.62 -22.60
C SER A 21 -17.00 -1.60 -21.99
N ALA A 22 -16.24 -0.53 -22.24
CA ALA A 22 -14.99 -0.31 -21.54
C ALA A 22 -15.30 -0.11 -20.05
N ARG A 23 -14.62 -0.85 -19.18
CA ARG A 23 -14.72 -0.67 -17.72
C ARG A 23 -14.14 0.69 -17.36
N THR A 24 -14.87 1.42 -16.53
CA THR A 24 -14.39 2.68 -15.95
C THR A 24 -13.59 2.40 -14.68
N PRO A 25 -12.72 3.31 -14.21
CA PRO A 25 -12.02 3.16 -12.93
C PRO A 25 -12.97 2.84 -11.76
N GLN A 26 -14.16 3.44 -11.74
CA GLN A 26 -15.20 3.23 -10.72
C GLN A 26 -15.79 1.80 -10.73
N ASP A 27 -15.68 1.08 -11.84
CA ASP A 27 -16.05 -0.33 -11.93
C ASP A 27 -15.01 -1.27 -11.30
N MET A 28 -13.83 -0.74 -10.91
CA MET A 28 -12.72 -1.49 -10.35
C MET A 28 -12.56 -1.22 -8.85
N VAL A 29 -12.64 0.05 -8.47
CA VAL A 29 -12.51 0.51 -7.08
C VAL A 29 -13.28 1.80 -6.86
N ALA A 30 -14.01 1.89 -5.74
CA ALA A 30 -14.53 3.14 -5.22
C ALA A 30 -13.73 3.55 -3.99
N VAL A 31 -13.34 4.83 -3.92
CA VAL A 31 -12.58 5.36 -2.78
C VAL A 31 -13.38 6.46 -2.10
N SER A 32 -13.44 6.39 -0.78
CA SER A 32 -14.10 7.40 0.07
C SER A 32 -13.32 7.62 1.36
N ILE A 33 -13.62 8.71 2.08
CA ILE A 33 -13.07 8.93 3.43
C ILE A 33 -14.14 8.62 4.46
N LEU A 34 -13.81 7.82 5.45
CA LEU A 34 -14.60 7.59 6.64
C LEU A 34 -14.19 8.60 7.72
N PRO A 35 -15.15 9.35 8.29
CA PRO A 35 -14.88 10.14 9.47
C PRO A 35 -14.58 9.19 10.64
N GLY A 36 -13.61 9.58 11.46
CA GLY A 36 -13.26 8.85 12.68
C GLY A 36 -13.52 9.70 13.93
N TRP A 37 -12.50 9.85 14.78
CA TRP A 37 -12.63 10.53 16.07
C TRP A 37 -11.41 11.40 16.38
N ARG A 38 -11.56 12.27 17.36
CA ARG A 38 -10.44 13.04 17.93
C ARG A 38 -9.75 12.21 19.02
N MET A 39 -8.44 12.16 18.96
CA MET A 39 -7.59 11.50 19.95
C MET A 39 -7.36 12.45 21.15
N ALA A 40 -6.97 11.88 22.30
CA ALA A 40 -6.70 12.65 23.52
C ALA A 40 -5.53 13.64 23.36
N ASP A 41 -4.60 13.38 22.45
CA ASP A 41 -3.46 14.24 22.10
C ASP A 41 -3.83 15.37 21.13
N GLY A 42 -5.10 15.49 20.74
CA GLY A 42 -5.61 16.47 19.81
C GLY A 42 -5.49 16.10 18.33
N THR A 43 -4.85 14.98 17.99
CA THR A 43 -4.84 14.46 16.62
C THR A 43 -6.21 13.93 16.22
N LEU A 44 -6.45 13.80 14.93
CA LEU A 44 -7.69 13.27 14.37
C LEU A 44 -7.42 11.94 13.70
N MET A 45 -8.32 10.99 13.89
CA MET A 45 -8.35 9.74 13.15
C MET A 45 -9.41 9.82 12.07
N ALA A 46 -9.07 9.40 10.85
CA ALA A 46 -9.99 9.14 9.76
C ALA A 46 -9.52 7.90 9.03
N ALA A 47 -10.19 7.47 7.98
CA ALA A 47 -9.67 6.40 7.13
C ALA A 47 -10.10 6.58 5.68
N LEU A 48 -9.22 6.21 4.75
CA LEU A 48 -9.59 5.93 3.38
C LEU A 48 -10.25 4.55 3.32
N ARG A 49 -11.40 4.47 2.66
CA ARG A 49 -12.08 3.22 2.36
C ARG A 49 -11.95 2.93 0.88
N PHE A 50 -11.38 1.79 0.56
CA PHE A 50 -11.29 1.25 -0.81
C PHE A 50 -12.27 0.10 -0.92
N GLU A 51 -13.30 0.24 -1.75
CA GLU A 51 -14.26 -0.80 -2.08
C GLU A 51 -13.85 -1.41 -3.42
N LEU A 52 -13.20 -2.56 -3.34
CA LEU A 52 -12.70 -3.25 -4.51
C LEU A 52 -13.80 -4.10 -5.16
N ALA A 53 -13.93 -4.03 -6.49
CA ALA A 53 -14.80 -4.94 -7.21
C ALA A 53 -14.32 -6.40 -7.06
N PRO A 54 -15.22 -7.38 -7.18
CA PRO A 54 -14.86 -8.79 -7.04
C PRO A 54 -13.71 -9.21 -7.95
N GLY A 55 -12.69 -9.84 -7.37
CA GLY A 55 -11.46 -10.26 -8.05
C GLY A 55 -10.41 -9.18 -8.27
N TRP A 56 -10.70 -7.94 -7.90
CA TRP A 56 -9.72 -6.86 -7.91
C TRP A 56 -8.94 -6.81 -6.60
N LYS A 57 -7.72 -6.27 -6.66
CA LYS A 57 -6.82 -6.04 -5.54
C LYS A 57 -6.15 -4.68 -5.69
N THR A 58 -5.70 -4.13 -4.57
CA THR A 58 -4.85 -2.93 -4.54
C THR A 58 -3.54 -3.23 -3.80
N TYR A 59 -2.62 -2.29 -3.83
CA TYR A 59 -1.26 -2.52 -3.40
C TYR A 59 -0.95 -1.85 -2.06
N TRP A 60 -0.01 -2.45 -1.36
CA TRP A 60 0.62 -1.89 -0.18
C TRP A 60 1.67 -0.83 -0.58
N ARG A 61 2.18 -0.05 0.39
CA ARG A 61 3.19 0.99 0.16
C ARG A 61 4.46 0.48 -0.53
N ALA A 62 4.86 -0.78 -0.24
CA ALA A 62 5.92 -1.50 -0.92
C ALA A 62 5.32 -2.70 -1.68
N PRO A 63 4.90 -2.50 -2.93
CA PRO A 63 3.99 -3.41 -3.64
C PRO A 63 4.65 -4.68 -4.19
N GLY A 64 5.97 -4.79 -4.12
CA GLY A 64 6.74 -5.87 -4.74
C GLY A 64 7.03 -5.64 -6.23
N GLU A 65 7.45 -6.71 -6.93
CA GLU A 65 8.04 -6.63 -8.29
C GLU A 65 7.12 -6.08 -9.38
N ALA A 66 5.82 -6.37 -9.29
CA ALA A 66 4.85 -6.01 -10.33
C ALA A 66 3.74 -5.09 -9.82
N GLY A 67 3.90 -4.50 -8.64
CA GLY A 67 2.90 -3.63 -8.06
C GLY A 67 3.10 -2.16 -8.42
N ILE A 68 2.02 -1.39 -8.34
CA ILE A 68 2.03 0.06 -8.50
C ILE A 68 1.93 0.68 -7.10
N PRO A 69 2.98 1.37 -6.61
CA PRO A 69 2.95 1.97 -5.28
C PRO A 69 1.90 3.08 -5.21
N PRO A 70 1.06 3.10 -4.16
CA PRO A 70 0.10 4.18 -3.99
C PRO A 70 0.79 5.50 -3.64
N ARG A 71 0.25 6.60 -4.13
CA ARG A 71 0.68 7.96 -3.84
C ARG A 71 -0.49 8.78 -3.36
N PHE A 72 -0.27 9.61 -2.35
CA PHE A 72 -1.27 10.46 -1.73
C PHE A 72 -0.75 11.89 -1.67
N ASP A 73 -1.40 12.80 -2.37
CA ASP A 73 -1.11 14.22 -2.33
C ASP A 73 -2.20 14.96 -1.53
N TRP A 74 -1.82 15.48 -0.38
CA TRP A 74 -2.71 16.15 0.56
C TRP A 74 -2.62 17.68 0.52
N ARG A 75 -1.95 18.25 -0.48
CA ARG A 75 -1.71 19.71 -0.57
C ARG A 75 -3.00 20.54 -0.63
N GLY A 76 -4.12 19.95 -1.05
CA GLY A 76 -5.43 20.59 -1.05
C GLY A 76 -6.05 20.76 0.35
N SER A 77 -5.47 20.16 1.39
CA SER A 77 -6.02 20.17 2.76
C SER A 77 -5.80 21.49 3.46
N ARG A 78 -6.68 21.82 4.42
CA ARG A 78 -6.59 23.02 5.26
C ARG A 78 -6.45 22.65 6.72
N ASN A 79 -5.63 23.43 7.45
CA ASN A 79 -5.28 23.22 8.85
C ASN A 79 -4.70 21.83 9.14
N VAL A 80 -3.91 21.29 8.21
CA VAL A 80 -3.19 20.02 8.35
C VAL A 80 -1.69 20.31 8.50
N GLY A 81 -1.10 19.86 9.60
CA GLY A 81 0.34 19.94 9.87
C GLY A 81 1.07 18.70 9.41
N ALA A 82 0.50 17.50 9.65
CA ALA A 82 1.03 16.24 9.19
C ALA A 82 -0.08 15.21 8.99
N ILE A 83 0.16 14.27 8.07
CA ILE A 83 -0.66 13.08 7.86
C ILE A 83 0.22 11.85 7.92
N GLU A 84 -0.17 10.90 8.74
CA GLU A 84 0.45 9.58 8.84
C GLU A 84 -0.55 8.51 8.36
N VAL A 85 -0.14 7.71 7.38
CA VAL A 85 -0.93 6.58 6.89
C VAL A 85 -0.55 5.33 7.68
N LEU A 86 -1.55 4.74 8.36
CA LEU A 86 -1.36 3.58 9.23
C LEU A 86 -1.76 2.30 8.48
N TRP A 87 -0.80 1.65 7.87
CA TRP A 87 -1.02 0.51 7.00
C TRP A 87 -1.38 -0.75 7.79
N PRO A 88 -2.55 -1.39 7.55
CA PRO A 88 -2.79 -2.74 8.04
C PRO A 88 -1.79 -3.74 7.46
N THR A 89 -1.64 -4.89 8.11
CA THR A 89 -0.80 -5.99 7.61
C THR A 89 -1.27 -6.43 6.23
N PRO A 90 -0.41 -6.33 5.19
CA PRO A 90 -0.77 -6.72 3.84
C PRO A 90 -0.66 -8.23 3.64
N GLN A 91 -1.19 -8.70 2.52
CA GLN A 91 -1.05 -10.08 2.06
C GLN A 91 -0.06 -10.16 0.90
N GLN A 92 0.73 -11.23 0.87
CA GLN A 92 1.52 -11.58 -0.30
C GLN A 92 0.66 -12.36 -1.27
N THR A 93 0.68 -11.98 -2.53
CA THR A 93 0.03 -12.69 -3.64
C THR A 93 1.01 -12.87 -4.80
N THR A 94 0.71 -13.80 -5.70
CA THR A 94 1.49 -13.99 -6.92
C THR A 94 0.58 -13.71 -8.12
N THR A 95 1.05 -12.89 -9.05
CA THR A 95 0.35 -12.58 -10.29
C THR A 95 1.32 -12.81 -11.44
N ASN A 96 0.96 -13.70 -12.38
CA ASN A 96 1.81 -14.05 -13.55
C ASN A 96 3.26 -14.45 -13.16
N GLY A 97 3.42 -15.16 -12.03
CA GLY A 97 4.72 -15.59 -11.52
C GLY A 97 5.49 -14.52 -10.71
N LEU A 98 5.04 -13.28 -10.71
CA LEU A 98 5.64 -12.18 -9.95
C LEU A 98 4.93 -12.01 -8.59
N ARG A 99 5.71 -11.76 -7.55
CA ARG A 99 5.18 -11.50 -6.21
C ARG A 99 4.69 -10.07 -6.09
N THR A 100 3.51 -9.92 -5.50
CA THR A 100 2.92 -8.62 -5.17
C THR A 100 2.46 -8.62 -3.73
N ILE A 101 2.47 -7.44 -3.11
CA ILE A 101 2.09 -7.22 -1.71
C ILE A 101 0.97 -6.20 -1.71
N GLY A 102 -0.16 -6.55 -1.09
CA GLY A 102 -1.33 -5.68 -1.12
C GLY A 102 -2.56 -6.30 -0.44
N TYR A 103 -3.72 -5.93 -0.93
CA TYR A 103 -5.02 -6.27 -0.34
C TYR A 103 -5.97 -6.74 -1.43
N SER A 104 -6.62 -7.88 -1.21
CA SER A 104 -7.54 -8.54 -2.17
C SER A 104 -9.02 -8.39 -1.79
N HIS A 105 -9.32 -7.64 -0.75
CA HIS A 105 -10.66 -7.31 -0.27
C HIS A 105 -10.73 -5.81 -0.01
N ASP A 106 -11.90 -5.32 0.39
CA ASP A 106 -12.05 -3.94 0.83
C ASP A 106 -10.97 -3.57 1.86
N LEU A 107 -10.36 -2.42 1.64
CA LEU A 107 -9.32 -1.91 2.52
C LEU A 107 -9.85 -0.69 3.28
N ILE A 108 -9.74 -0.74 4.59
CA ILE A 108 -9.81 0.45 5.44
C ILE A 108 -8.37 0.83 5.78
N LEU A 109 -7.95 2.01 5.32
CA LEU A 109 -6.60 2.53 5.53
C LEU A 109 -6.65 3.73 6.47
N PRO A 110 -6.40 3.55 7.76
CA PRO A 110 -6.46 4.65 8.73
C PRO A 110 -5.42 5.73 8.43
N VAL A 111 -5.82 6.97 8.62
CA VAL A 111 -4.97 8.15 8.53
C VAL A 111 -5.06 8.94 9.83
N ARG A 112 -3.90 9.21 10.43
CA ARG A 112 -3.76 10.09 11.58
C ARG A 112 -3.40 11.47 11.09
N ILE A 113 -4.19 12.47 11.49
CA ILE A 113 -4.05 13.85 11.06
C ILE A 113 -3.64 14.69 12.25
N THR A 114 -2.50 15.34 12.16
CA THR A 114 -2.06 16.34 13.15
C THR A 114 -2.47 17.71 12.64
N PRO A 115 -3.39 18.42 13.33
CA PRO A 115 -3.76 19.78 12.94
C PRO A 115 -2.56 20.73 13.04
N ALA A 116 -2.45 21.66 12.10
CA ALA A 116 -1.45 22.72 12.16
C ALA A 116 -1.74 23.72 13.29
N ARG A 117 -3.03 23.95 13.56
CA ARG A 117 -3.53 24.79 14.66
C ARG A 117 -4.61 24.05 15.43
N THR A 118 -4.38 23.90 16.72
CA THR A 118 -5.35 23.29 17.65
C THR A 118 -6.57 24.18 17.81
N GLY A 119 -7.76 23.58 17.92
CA GLY A 119 -9.01 24.34 18.13
C GLY A 119 -9.59 24.96 16.86
N GLU A 120 -9.07 24.64 15.68
CA GLU A 120 -9.65 25.03 14.40
C GLU A 120 -10.11 23.78 13.61
N PRO A 121 -11.15 23.92 12.76
CA PRO A 121 -11.60 22.82 11.90
C PRO A 121 -10.49 22.37 10.94
N VAL A 122 -10.50 21.09 10.60
CA VAL A 122 -9.62 20.50 9.58
C VAL A 122 -10.46 20.17 8.35
N SER A 123 -9.97 20.54 7.16
CA SER A 123 -10.52 20.08 5.88
C SER A 123 -9.48 19.22 5.20
N LEU A 124 -9.77 17.94 5.04
CA LEU A 124 -8.91 16.99 4.34
C LEU A 124 -9.31 16.96 2.87
N SER A 125 -8.35 17.11 1.97
CA SER A 125 -8.52 16.96 0.53
C SER A 125 -7.27 16.33 -0.05
N GLY A 126 -7.44 15.23 -0.78
CA GLY A 126 -6.32 14.46 -1.31
C GLY A 126 -6.56 13.98 -2.72
N ASP A 127 -5.50 14.09 -3.55
CA ASP A 127 -5.40 13.46 -4.85
C ASP A 127 -4.66 12.13 -4.66
N LEU A 128 -5.26 11.04 -5.11
CA LEU A 128 -4.79 9.67 -4.89
C LEU A 128 -4.46 9.03 -6.21
N GLU A 129 -3.24 8.55 -6.36
CA GLU A 129 -2.83 7.65 -7.44
C GLU A 129 -2.68 6.25 -6.84
N ILE A 130 -3.48 5.29 -7.29
CA ILE A 130 -3.47 3.92 -6.77
C ILE A 130 -3.40 2.91 -7.90
N GLY A 131 -2.71 1.80 -7.65
CA GLY A 131 -2.76 0.65 -8.54
C GLY A 131 -3.90 -0.28 -8.17
N VAL A 132 -4.68 -0.73 -9.14
CA VAL A 132 -5.64 -1.82 -8.97
C VAL A 132 -5.38 -2.91 -10.02
N CYS A 133 -5.55 -4.16 -9.65
CA CYS A 133 -5.16 -5.28 -10.51
C CYS A 133 -6.13 -6.46 -10.36
N SER A 134 -6.52 -7.03 -11.49
CA SER A 134 -7.09 -8.37 -11.59
C SER A 134 -6.23 -9.20 -12.53
N ASP A 135 -6.63 -9.37 -13.79
CA ASP A 135 -5.81 -9.96 -14.87
C ASP A 135 -4.84 -8.93 -15.46
N ILE A 136 -5.21 -7.65 -15.41
CA ILE A 136 -4.39 -6.50 -15.80
C ILE A 136 -4.29 -5.54 -14.63
N CYS A 137 -3.16 -4.81 -14.55
CA CYS A 137 -2.93 -3.78 -13.56
C CYS A 137 -3.16 -2.40 -14.20
N VAL A 138 -3.96 -1.59 -13.53
CA VAL A 138 -4.39 -0.27 -14.03
C VAL A 138 -4.07 0.78 -12.96
N PRO A 139 -3.38 1.87 -13.30
CA PRO A 139 -3.32 3.04 -12.43
C PRO A 139 -4.69 3.75 -12.42
N VAL A 140 -5.14 4.14 -11.24
CA VAL A 140 -6.39 4.87 -11.03
C VAL A 140 -6.08 6.15 -10.28
N GLU A 141 -6.54 7.26 -10.80
CA GLU A 141 -6.51 8.56 -10.15
C GLU A 141 -7.91 8.87 -9.61
N THR A 142 -7.98 9.36 -8.37
CA THR A 142 -9.23 9.74 -7.73
C THR A 142 -9.00 10.82 -6.67
N GLU A 143 -10.03 11.63 -6.44
CA GLU A 143 -10.01 12.68 -5.43
C GLU A 143 -10.90 12.28 -4.26
N VAL A 144 -10.49 12.67 -3.05
CA VAL A 144 -11.27 12.46 -1.83
C VAL A 144 -11.27 13.75 -0.99
N SER A 145 -12.37 14.01 -0.30
CA SER A 145 -12.46 15.15 0.61
C SER A 145 -13.35 14.85 1.82
N LEU A 146 -13.01 15.46 2.96
CA LEU A 146 -13.78 15.36 4.20
C LEU A 146 -13.53 16.59 5.06
N ASP A 147 -14.61 17.24 5.48
CA ASP A 147 -14.55 18.29 6.50
C ASP A 147 -14.72 17.67 7.89
N LEU A 148 -13.76 17.96 8.76
CA LEU A 148 -13.72 17.51 10.15
C LEU A 148 -13.97 18.73 11.05
N PRO A 149 -15.22 18.96 11.49
CA PRO A 149 -15.54 20.09 12.36
C PRO A 149 -14.84 19.95 13.72
N LEU A 150 -14.80 21.05 14.46
CA LEU A 150 -14.51 20.98 15.89
C LEU A 150 -15.62 20.14 16.52
N GLY A 151 -15.31 18.98 17.04
CA GLY A 151 -16.24 18.22 17.87
C GLY A 151 -16.59 19.05 19.12
N ASP A 152 -17.82 18.94 19.59
CA ASP A 152 -18.24 19.52 20.85
C ASP A 152 -17.41 18.93 21.98
N GLY A 153 -16.37 19.62 22.34
CA GLY A 153 -15.38 19.64 23.41
C GLY A 153 -15.19 18.50 24.43
N ASP A 154 -15.93 17.44 24.38
CA ASP A 154 -15.75 16.31 25.30
C ASP A 154 -14.88 15.25 24.60
N GLY A 155 -13.59 15.26 24.94
CA GLY A 155 -12.55 14.38 24.39
C GLY A 155 -12.75 12.87 24.61
N ASP A 156 -13.97 12.43 24.71
CA ASP A 156 -14.37 11.05 24.81
C ASP A 156 -15.38 10.71 23.69
N GLY A 157 -14.80 10.65 22.51
CA GLY A 157 -15.27 9.76 21.47
C GLY A 157 -16.74 9.83 21.11
N GLY A 158 -17.06 10.47 19.99
CA GLY A 158 -18.08 9.90 19.12
C GLY A 158 -17.79 8.40 18.94
N ASP A 159 -18.83 7.58 18.72
CA ASP A 159 -18.69 6.14 18.54
C ASP A 159 -17.55 5.85 17.56
N ARG A 160 -16.51 5.19 18.06
CA ARG A 160 -15.36 4.80 17.22
C ARG A 160 -15.85 3.90 16.12
N ASP A 161 -15.66 4.30 14.87
CA ASP A 161 -16.02 3.44 13.74
C ASP A 161 -15.31 2.08 13.90
N PRO A 162 -16.04 0.97 14.05
CA PRO A 162 -15.46 -0.33 14.33
C PRO A 162 -14.56 -0.82 13.18
N ARG A 163 -14.78 -0.34 11.95
CA ARG A 163 -13.95 -0.68 10.79
C ARG A 163 -12.56 -0.06 10.91
N ILE A 164 -12.49 1.20 11.34
CA ILE A 164 -11.21 1.91 11.58
C ILE A 164 -10.49 1.25 12.76
N ALA A 165 -11.21 0.93 13.84
CA ALA A 165 -10.63 0.27 14.99
C ALA A 165 -10.06 -1.13 14.64
N ALA A 166 -10.77 -1.91 13.83
CA ALA A 166 -10.29 -3.20 13.34
C ALA A 166 -9.05 -3.06 12.46
N ALA A 167 -9.01 -2.07 11.56
CA ALA A 167 -7.85 -1.81 10.70
C ALA A 167 -6.62 -1.38 11.52
N LEU A 168 -6.80 -0.58 12.56
CA LEU A 168 -5.73 -0.19 13.49
C LEU A 168 -5.20 -1.40 14.28
N ALA A 169 -6.06 -2.33 14.66
CA ALA A 169 -5.67 -3.56 15.35
C ALA A 169 -4.92 -4.54 14.42
N ALA A 170 -5.17 -4.47 13.11
CA ALA A 170 -4.53 -5.30 12.10
C ALA A 170 -3.18 -4.74 11.60
N ARG A 171 -2.63 -3.71 12.22
CA ARG A 171 -1.31 -3.17 11.87
C ARG A 171 -0.19 -4.19 12.13
N PRO A 172 0.96 -4.08 11.48
CA PRO A 172 2.15 -4.82 11.87
C PRO A 172 2.51 -4.57 13.35
N TYR A 173 3.04 -5.58 14.01
CA TYR A 173 3.66 -5.41 15.32
C TYR A 173 4.87 -4.49 15.20
N THR A 174 5.13 -3.69 16.20
CA THR A 174 6.40 -2.97 16.34
C THR A 174 7.52 -3.94 16.66
N ALA A 175 8.77 -3.54 16.43
CA ALA A 175 9.95 -4.31 16.83
C ALA A 175 9.91 -4.71 18.32
N ALA A 176 9.48 -3.79 19.20
CA ALA A 176 9.37 -4.05 20.65
C ALA A 176 8.29 -5.07 20.98
N GLU A 177 7.10 -4.98 20.37
CA GLU A 177 5.99 -5.93 20.57
C GLU A 177 6.36 -7.34 20.11
N ALA A 178 7.16 -7.45 19.04
CA ALA A 178 7.63 -8.71 18.50
C ALA A 178 8.90 -9.25 19.18
N GLY A 179 9.44 -8.54 20.15
CA GLY A 179 10.67 -8.92 20.84
C GLY A 179 11.89 -8.98 19.92
N VAL A 180 11.96 -8.07 18.94
CA VAL A 180 13.12 -7.95 18.03
C VAL A 180 14.34 -7.53 18.84
N GLY A 181 15.43 -8.28 18.70
CA GLY A 181 16.72 -8.00 19.30
C GLY A 181 17.57 -7.07 18.43
N GLN A 182 18.77 -7.53 18.10
CA GLN A 182 19.69 -6.74 17.27
C GLN A 182 19.26 -6.72 15.80
N VAL A 183 19.40 -5.56 15.17
CA VAL A 183 19.20 -5.36 13.72
C VAL A 183 20.48 -4.78 13.16
N ASN A 184 21.27 -5.60 12.49
CA ASN A 184 22.55 -5.23 11.93
C ASN A 184 22.49 -5.18 10.41
N CYS A 185 23.11 -4.16 9.80
CA CYS A 185 23.19 -4.08 8.36
C CYS A 185 24.61 -3.82 7.87
N ARG A 186 24.94 -4.47 6.75
CA ARG A 186 26.17 -4.29 5.99
C ARG A 186 25.81 -3.80 4.60
N VAL A 187 26.55 -2.82 4.13
CA VAL A 187 26.43 -2.27 2.80
C VAL A 187 27.72 -2.49 2.05
N ALA A 188 27.64 -3.00 0.84
CA ALA A 188 28.77 -3.19 -0.05
C ALA A 188 28.48 -2.57 -1.42
N PRO A 189 29.47 -1.95 -2.10
CA PRO A 189 29.26 -1.40 -3.43
C PRO A 189 29.08 -2.54 -4.45
N VAL A 190 28.13 -2.35 -5.40
CA VAL A 190 27.96 -3.17 -6.59
C VAL A 190 27.99 -2.28 -7.84
N ALA A 191 27.96 -2.88 -9.03
CA ALA A 191 27.96 -2.10 -10.26
C ALA A 191 26.72 -1.20 -10.36
N GLY A 192 26.88 0.10 -10.23
CA GLY A 192 25.83 1.12 -10.33
C GLY A 192 24.91 1.25 -9.11
N GLY A 193 25.25 0.62 -7.96
CA GLY A 193 24.43 0.66 -6.76
C GLY A 193 25.11 0.11 -5.52
N MET A 194 24.32 -0.34 -4.58
CA MET A 194 24.77 -0.93 -3.32
C MET A 194 24.00 -2.23 -3.02
N GLU A 195 24.70 -3.25 -2.52
CA GLU A 195 24.10 -4.43 -1.90
C GLU A 195 23.91 -4.15 -0.41
N LEU A 196 22.71 -4.34 0.09
CA LEU A 196 22.37 -4.31 1.51
C LEU A 196 22.13 -5.74 1.98
N THR A 197 22.84 -6.15 3.03
CA THR A 197 22.54 -7.35 3.81
C THR A 197 22.09 -6.92 5.20
N VAL A 198 20.91 -7.32 5.64
CA VAL A 198 20.40 -7.10 6.99
C VAL A 198 20.28 -8.43 7.73
N GLU A 199 20.64 -8.45 9.00
CA GLU A 199 20.42 -9.55 9.94
C GLU A 199 19.55 -9.04 11.08
N ILE A 200 18.41 -9.70 11.31
CA ILE A 200 17.42 -9.36 12.32
C ILE A 200 17.31 -10.53 13.29
N GLU A 201 17.54 -10.27 14.58
CA GLU A 201 17.37 -11.24 15.64
C GLU A 201 15.93 -11.18 16.16
N MET A 202 15.15 -12.22 15.90
CA MET A 202 13.75 -12.35 16.34
C MET A 202 13.28 -13.79 16.30
N ALA A 203 12.30 -14.12 17.15
CA ALA A 203 11.62 -15.40 17.09
C ALA A 203 10.93 -15.60 15.73
N GLN A 204 10.83 -16.85 15.27
CA GLN A 204 10.09 -17.18 14.07
C GLN A 204 8.59 -16.95 14.29
N MET A 205 7.94 -16.20 13.40
CA MET A 205 6.52 -15.88 13.48
C MET A 205 5.62 -16.80 12.65
N GLY A 206 6.17 -17.49 11.65
CA GLY A 206 5.39 -18.34 10.77
C GLY A 206 6.25 -19.22 9.85
N ALA A 207 5.57 -20.03 9.04
CA ALA A 207 6.26 -21.00 8.16
C ALA A 207 6.97 -20.37 6.96
N ARG A 208 6.50 -19.21 6.50
CA ARG A 208 7.06 -18.48 5.34
C ARG A 208 7.21 -17.03 5.74
N GLU A 209 8.44 -16.68 6.06
CA GLU A 209 8.78 -15.31 6.37
C GLU A 209 9.46 -14.67 5.16
N MET A 210 9.13 -13.43 4.90
CA MET A 210 9.74 -12.60 3.87
C MET A 210 10.08 -11.24 4.47
N VAL A 211 11.27 -10.76 4.19
CA VAL A 211 11.66 -9.39 4.59
C VAL A 211 11.44 -8.47 3.39
N VAL A 212 10.65 -7.44 3.60
CA VAL A 212 10.53 -6.31 2.67
C VAL A 212 11.44 -5.20 3.17
N VAL A 213 12.23 -4.65 2.27
CA VAL A 213 13.17 -3.56 2.56
C VAL A 213 12.70 -2.30 1.85
N GLU A 214 12.61 -1.20 2.59
CA GLU A 214 12.29 0.14 2.08
C GLU A 214 13.45 1.07 2.43
N SER A 215 13.90 1.88 1.47
CA SER A 215 15.04 2.80 1.66
C SER A 215 14.68 4.05 2.48
N GLY A 216 13.39 4.41 2.52
CA GLY A 216 12.92 5.69 3.05
C GLY A 216 13.14 6.87 2.09
N ASP A 217 13.83 6.66 0.98
CA ASP A 217 14.09 7.65 -0.06
C ASP A 217 13.39 7.24 -1.37
N PRO A 218 12.47 8.07 -1.92
CA PRO A 218 11.74 7.76 -3.13
C PRO A 218 12.59 7.74 -4.40
N GLU A 219 13.81 8.32 -4.37
CA GLU A 219 14.76 8.27 -5.49
C GLU A 219 15.56 6.96 -5.53
N LEU A 220 15.43 6.11 -4.49
CA LEU A 220 16.12 4.83 -4.41
C LEU A 220 15.16 3.66 -4.69
N TRP A 221 15.45 2.93 -5.74
CA TRP A 221 14.78 1.66 -6.04
C TRP A 221 15.45 0.52 -5.26
N VAL A 222 14.66 -0.31 -4.60
CA VAL A 222 15.10 -1.45 -3.82
C VAL A 222 14.59 -2.72 -4.48
N SER A 223 15.50 -3.64 -4.81
CA SER A 223 15.14 -4.94 -5.37
C SER A 223 14.44 -5.80 -4.33
N GLN A 224 13.73 -6.84 -4.78
CA GLN A 224 13.15 -7.80 -3.85
C GLN A 224 14.25 -8.51 -3.07
N ALA A 225 14.12 -8.54 -1.74
CA ALA A 225 15.09 -9.18 -0.89
C ALA A 225 15.02 -10.71 -0.94
N GLU A 226 16.18 -11.34 -1.01
CA GLU A 226 16.35 -12.76 -0.74
C GLU A 226 16.36 -12.97 0.78
N THR A 227 15.39 -13.71 1.30
CA THR A 227 15.23 -13.94 2.74
C THR A 227 15.65 -15.35 3.11
N ALA A 228 16.43 -15.49 4.18
CA ALA A 228 16.83 -16.77 4.76
C ALA A 228 16.68 -16.75 6.30
N ARG A 229 16.35 -17.89 6.88
CA ARG A 229 16.22 -18.07 8.34
C ARG A 229 17.22 -19.10 8.84
N ALA A 230 17.94 -18.75 9.92
CA ALA A 230 18.82 -19.66 10.66
C ALA A 230 18.57 -19.50 12.17
N GLY A 231 17.77 -20.36 12.75
CA GLY A 231 17.37 -20.28 14.15
C GLY A 231 16.62 -18.98 14.45
N VAL A 232 17.10 -18.20 15.40
CA VAL A 232 16.50 -16.90 15.80
C VAL A 232 16.89 -15.74 14.88
N ARG A 233 17.77 -15.97 13.89
CA ARG A 233 18.23 -14.93 12.97
C ARG A 233 17.54 -15.06 11.61
N ILE A 234 16.90 -13.99 11.16
CA ILE A 234 16.43 -13.84 9.78
C ILE A 234 17.36 -12.87 9.06
N SER A 235 17.80 -13.23 7.88
CA SER A 235 18.63 -12.38 7.03
C SER A 235 17.92 -12.05 5.73
N ALA A 236 18.19 -10.84 5.21
CA ALA A 236 17.72 -10.42 3.91
C ALA A 236 18.84 -9.74 3.15
N ARG A 237 18.93 -10.04 1.85
CA ARG A 237 19.88 -9.45 0.92
C ARG A 237 19.11 -8.80 -0.22
N THR A 238 19.45 -7.55 -0.54
CA THR A 238 18.81 -6.78 -1.61
C THR A 238 19.81 -5.83 -2.24
N GLU A 239 19.52 -5.40 -3.45
CA GLU A 239 20.28 -4.38 -4.15
C GLU A 239 19.48 -3.08 -4.19
N ILE A 240 20.18 -1.95 -4.07
CA ILE A 240 19.60 -0.61 -4.03
C ILE A 240 20.28 0.21 -5.13
N TYR A 241 19.47 0.88 -5.94
CA TYR A 241 19.91 1.69 -7.07
C TYR A 241 19.21 3.05 -7.03
N HIS A 242 19.93 4.09 -7.43
CA HIS A 242 19.30 5.39 -7.68
C HIS A 242 18.54 5.34 -9.00
N VAL A 243 17.30 5.85 -9.04
CA VAL A 243 16.43 5.80 -10.23
C VAL A 243 17.04 6.47 -11.47
N ASP A 244 17.90 7.48 -11.28
CA ASP A 244 18.63 8.16 -12.35
C ASP A 244 20.09 7.65 -12.51
N GLY A 245 20.47 6.58 -11.83
CA GLY A 245 21.83 6.03 -11.90
C GLY A 245 22.92 6.91 -11.27
N ARG A 246 22.55 7.85 -10.36
CA ARG A 246 23.49 8.70 -9.64
C ARG A 246 24.09 7.98 -8.42
N ASP A 247 25.25 8.43 -7.97
CA ASP A 247 25.79 8.02 -6.67
C ASP A 247 24.89 8.54 -5.54
N PHE A 248 24.74 7.77 -4.48
CA PHE A 248 23.91 8.10 -3.33
C PHE A 248 24.55 7.64 -2.01
N VAL A 249 24.08 8.19 -0.92
CA VAL A 249 24.42 7.76 0.44
C VAL A 249 23.18 7.14 1.07
N LEU A 250 23.34 5.94 1.60
CA LEU A 250 22.24 5.24 2.26
C LEU A 250 22.13 5.65 3.72
N ASP A 251 20.98 6.23 4.09
CA ASP A 251 20.67 6.51 5.49
C ASP A 251 20.13 5.25 6.18
N ARG A 252 20.96 4.62 7.02
CA ARG A 252 20.57 3.41 7.76
C ARG A 252 19.42 3.65 8.74
N GLY A 253 19.28 4.87 9.25
CA GLY A 253 18.17 5.25 10.13
C GLY A 253 16.83 5.35 9.40
N ALA A 254 16.86 5.71 8.12
CA ALA A 254 15.67 5.77 7.25
C ALA A 254 15.25 4.41 6.70
N LEU A 255 16.13 3.41 6.72
CA LEU A 255 15.78 2.05 6.29
C LEU A 255 14.61 1.50 7.12
N ARG A 256 13.70 0.82 6.46
CA ARG A 256 12.58 0.14 7.11
C ARG A 256 12.52 -1.30 6.64
N PHE A 257 12.38 -2.21 7.59
CA PHE A 257 12.28 -3.63 7.33
C PHE A 257 10.93 -4.13 7.81
N THR A 258 10.18 -4.78 6.94
CA THR A 258 8.94 -5.43 7.34
C THR A 258 9.08 -6.93 7.16
N VAL A 259 9.05 -7.67 8.27
CA VAL A 259 9.01 -9.13 8.23
C VAL A 259 7.55 -9.53 8.06
N LEU A 260 7.20 -10.06 6.88
CA LEU A 260 5.85 -10.52 6.55
C LEU A 260 5.75 -12.03 6.69
N THR A 261 4.61 -12.48 7.22
CA THR A 261 4.20 -13.88 7.23
C THR A 261 2.80 -14.03 6.63
N THR A 262 2.19 -15.20 6.75
CA THR A 262 0.78 -15.37 6.38
C THR A 262 -0.10 -14.82 7.51
N GLY A 263 -0.53 -13.56 7.37
CA GLY A 263 -1.48 -12.91 8.29
C GLY A 263 -0.86 -11.99 9.35
N ASP A 264 0.45 -12.07 9.58
CA ASP A 264 1.16 -11.23 10.54
C ASP A 264 2.33 -10.48 9.91
N ALA A 265 2.73 -9.38 10.50
CA ALA A 265 3.91 -8.63 10.11
C ALA A 265 4.60 -7.99 11.32
N VAL A 266 5.90 -7.73 11.20
CA VAL A 266 6.67 -6.90 12.13
C VAL A 266 7.32 -5.76 11.37
N ASP A 267 7.15 -4.56 11.86
CA ASP A 267 7.70 -3.33 11.30
C ASP A 267 8.90 -2.86 12.13
N ILE A 268 10.03 -2.69 11.48
CA ILE A 268 11.33 -2.43 12.12
C ILE A 268 11.96 -1.22 11.44
N GLN A 269 12.32 -0.21 12.22
CA GLN A 269 12.93 1.02 11.72
C GLN A 269 14.42 1.04 12.01
N GLY A 270 15.21 1.26 10.97
CA GLY A 270 16.65 1.44 11.05
C GLY A 270 17.45 0.18 11.37
N CYS A 271 18.76 0.28 11.23
CA CYS A 271 19.70 -0.75 11.61
C CYS A 271 21.04 -0.13 12.04
N THR A 272 21.82 -0.89 12.80
CA THR A 272 23.19 -0.51 13.18
C THR A 272 24.22 -1.13 12.25
N GLU A 273 25.37 -0.49 12.11
CA GLU A 273 26.53 -1.06 11.40
C GLU A 273 27.10 -2.23 12.19
N HIS A 274 27.45 -3.31 11.50
CA HIS A 274 28.08 -4.49 12.10
C HIS A 274 29.55 -4.53 11.76
#